data_10a08641b5c394f0617fa9ae98f4f64f
#
_entry.id   10a08641b5c394f0617fa9ae98f4f64f
#
_cell.length_a   1.000
_cell.length_b   1.000
_cell.length_c   1.000
_cell.angle_alpha   90.00
_cell.angle_beta   90.00
_cell.angle_gamma   90.00
#
_symmetry.space_group_name_H-M   'P 1'
#
loop_
_entity.id
_entity.type
_entity.pdbx_description
1 polymer ?
#
loop_
_entity_poly.entity_id
_entity_poly.type
_entity_poly.pdbx_seq_one_letter_code
_entity_poly.pdbx_strand_id
1 'polypeptide(L)'
;MQESKLKVIAGALLHDIGKPAYRGDKSKNHSISGYEFLNDTVGIKDTEILEQVKYHHKNMIQNSSIADNSLAYITYIADNIASGADRRKVDENQGFDMDMQLESVFNILNGNNQHYKYKPQTMENGINYPIENEISFSKEIYKKICDDIADCLKGIDENNSEYINSLLEVMEADCSFVPSSTSKNEIADISLYDHCKITAAVGSCIIDYLEQEGITNYKDELYNNSKQFYSKKAFLMYSFDISGIQDFIYTISAKGSLKLLRSRSFYLEMLCEHLI
;
A
#
# COMPACT_ATOMS: atom_id res chain seq x y z
N MET A 1 13.55 -18.58 0.95
CA MET A 1 12.86 -18.17 -0.31
C MET A 1 11.43 -17.72 -0.05
N GLN A 2 10.47 -18.62 0.17
CA GLN A 2 9.07 -18.23 0.40
C GLN A 2 8.87 -17.38 1.66
N GLU A 3 9.55 -17.67 2.76
CA GLU A 3 9.46 -16.94 4.02
C GLU A 3 9.98 -15.49 3.91
N SER A 4 11.15 -15.27 3.33
CA SER A 4 11.70 -13.91 3.13
C SER A 4 10.79 -13.05 2.25
N LYS A 5 10.19 -13.63 1.21
CA LYS A 5 9.23 -12.95 0.35
C LYS A 5 7.97 -12.53 1.13
N LEU A 6 7.41 -13.41 1.96
CA LEU A 6 6.26 -13.08 2.82
C LEU A 6 6.59 -11.94 3.79
N LYS A 7 7.80 -11.95 4.37
CA LYS A 7 8.26 -10.87 5.26
C LYS A 7 8.46 -9.54 4.51
N VAL A 8 8.95 -9.58 3.26
CA VAL A 8 9.02 -8.37 2.42
C VAL A 8 7.63 -7.81 2.15
N ILE A 9 6.68 -8.68 1.77
CA ILE A 9 5.30 -8.25 1.51
C ILE A 9 4.67 -7.65 2.77
N ALA A 10 4.77 -8.35 3.91
CA ALA A 10 4.21 -7.88 5.18
C ALA A 10 4.85 -6.55 5.63
N GLY A 11 6.18 -6.47 5.60
CA GLY A 11 6.91 -5.25 5.97
C GLY A 11 6.58 -4.08 5.06
N ALA A 12 6.48 -4.32 3.75
CA ALA A 12 6.09 -3.29 2.78
C ALA A 12 4.63 -2.85 2.90
N LEU A 13 3.69 -3.77 3.24
CA LEU A 13 2.30 -3.39 3.55
C LEU A 13 2.21 -2.51 4.80
N LEU A 14 3.08 -2.73 5.78
CA LEU A 14 3.05 -2.05 7.06
C LEU A 14 4.03 -0.88 7.17
N HIS A 15 4.89 -0.61 6.17
CA HIS A 15 6.00 0.34 6.29
C HIS A 15 5.56 1.75 6.73
N ASP A 16 4.41 2.18 6.25
CA ASP A 16 3.84 3.51 6.48
C ASP A 16 2.69 3.53 7.51
N ILE A 17 2.47 2.43 8.24
CA ILE A 17 1.40 2.30 9.25
C ILE A 17 1.48 3.35 10.35
N GLY A 18 2.64 3.95 10.55
CA GLY A 18 2.83 5.04 11.50
C GLY A 18 2.27 6.39 11.05
N LYS A 19 1.82 6.55 9.81
CA LYS A 19 1.26 7.82 9.32
C LYS A 19 -0.02 8.25 10.05
N PRO A 20 -1.02 7.37 10.30
CA PRO A 20 -2.14 7.72 11.15
C PRO A 20 -1.72 8.15 12.57
N ALA A 21 -0.82 7.40 13.22
CA ALA A 21 -0.31 7.75 14.54
C ALA A 21 0.40 9.12 14.55
N TYR A 22 1.26 9.37 13.57
CA TYR A 22 1.97 10.64 13.40
C TYR A 22 1.02 11.83 13.15
N ARG A 23 -0.10 11.63 12.44
CA ARG A 23 -1.11 12.67 12.24
C ARG A 23 -1.83 13.02 13.55
N GLY A 24 -2.01 12.04 14.43
CA GLY A 24 -2.55 12.24 15.78
C GLY A 24 -1.59 12.92 16.73
N ASP A 25 -0.30 12.54 16.73
CA ASP A 25 0.77 13.05 17.58
C ASP A 25 2.06 13.26 16.78
N LYS A 26 2.50 14.51 16.68
CA LYS A 26 3.67 14.94 15.89
C LYS A 26 5.01 14.81 16.63
N SER A 27 5.06 14.12 17.77
CA SER A 27 6.26 14.05 18.61
C SER A 27 7.43 13.29 17.97
N LYS A 28 7.14 12.37 17.04
CA LYS A 28 8.12 11.51 16.36
C LYS A 28 7.82 11.45 14.86
N ASN A 29 8.79 11.02 14.04
CA ASN A 29 8.51 10.75 12.63
C ASN A 29 7.67 9.45 12.48
N HIS A 30 6.96 9.29 11.35
CA HIS A 30 6.05 8.16 11.15
C HIS A 30 6.76 6.79 11.12
N SER A 31 8.03 6.72 10.70
CA SER A 31 8.79 5.46 10.73
C SER A 31 9.02 4.96 12.16
N ILE A 32 9.35 5.86 13.08
CA ILE A 32 9.52 5.53 14.49
C ILE A 32 8.16 5.24 15.13
N SER A 33 7.15 6.08 14.85
CA SER A 33 5.79 5.87 15.35
C SER A 33 5.21 4.53 14.89
N GLY A 34 5.45 4.14 13.63
CA GLY A 34 5.03 2.85 13.09
C GLY A 34 5.73 1.67 13.75
N TYR A 35 7.06 1.77 13.93
CA TYR A 35 7.83 0.75 14.64
C TYR A 35 7.32 0.54 16.08
N GLU A 36 7.15 1.62 16.86
CA GLU A 36 6.65 1.54 18.22
C GLU A 36 5.20 1.03 18.27
N PHE A 37 4.36 1.47 17.36
CA PHE A 37 2.99 0.99 17.24
C PHE A 37 2.94 -0.52 17.02
N LEU A 38 3.69 -1.05 16.05
CA LEU A 38 3.71 -2.49 15.77
C LEU A 38 4.36 -3.29 16.89
N ASN A 39 5.48 -2.83 17.44
CA ASN A 39 6.20 -3.56 18.49
C ASN A 39 5.51 -3.51 19.86
N ASP A 40 5.03 -2.33 20.28
CA ASP A 40 4.58 -2.08 21.65
C ASP A 40 3.06 -2.22 21.78
N THR A 41 2.29 -1.81 20.74
CA THR A 41 0.83 -1.81 20.80
C THR A 41 0.24 -3.08 20.18
N VAL A 42 0.68 -3.45 18.96
CA VAL A 42 0.21 -4.66 18.28
C VAL A 42 0.89 -5.91 18.81
N GLY A 43 2.20 -5.85 19.08
CA GLY A 43 2.97 -6.95 19.64
C GLY A 43 3.74 -7.77 18.60
N ILE A 44 3.90 -7.28 17.37
CA ILE A 44 4.76 -7.91 16.34
C ILE A 44 6.20 -7.93 16.85
N LYS A 45 6.86 -9.09 16.78
CA LYS A 45 8.23 -9.29 17.25
C LYS A 45 9.20 -9.72 16.16
N ASP A 46 8.72 -9.95 14.94
CA ASP A 46 9.59 -10.23 13.80
C ASP A 46 10.45 -9.00 13.48
N THR A 47 11.76 -9.14 13.71
CA THR A 47 12.72 -8.04 13.55
C THR A 47 12.89 -7.63 12.10
N GLU A 48 12.72 -8.54 11.13
CA GLU A 48 12.85 -8.25 9.71
C GLU A 48 11.67 -7.42 9.21
N ILE A 49 10.46 -7.63 9.73
CA ILE A 49 9.29 -6.78 9.46
C ILE A 49 9.48 -5.41 10.13
N LEU A 50 9.86 -5.39 11.41
CA LEU A 50 10.05 -4.14 12.16
C LEU A 50 11.17 -3.26 11.59
N GLU A 51 12.26 -3.84 11.08
CA GLU A 51 13.32 -3.09 10.41
C GLU A 51 12.82 -2.41 9.14
N GLN A 52 12.00 -3.06 8.35
CA GLN A 52 11.40 -2.48 7.14
C GLN A 52 10.58 -1.23 7.49
N VAL A 53 9.74 -1.32 8.52
CA VAL A 53 8.94 -0.17 8.99
C VAL A 53 9.81 0.96 9.51
N LYS A 54 10.85 0.66 10.28
CA LYS A 54 11.71 1.66 10.92
C LYS A 54 12.66 2.34 9.94
N TYR A 55 13.17 1.60 8.96
CA TYR A 55 14.30 2.02 8.12
C TYR A 55 13.95 2.19 6.63
N HIS A 56 12.68 2.36 6.25
CA HIS A 56 12.30 2.55 4.84
C HIS A 56 12.69 3.92 4.25
N HIS A 57 13.22 4.85 5.04
CA HIS A 57 13.68 6.15 4.55
C HIS A 57 15.20 6.29 4.52
N LYS A 58 15.72 7.02 3.52
CA LYS A 58 17.16 7.22 3.31
C LYS A 58 17.90 7.71 4.55
N ASN A 59 17.37 8.71 5.24
CA ASN A 59 17.98 9.26 6.46
C ASN A 59 18.01 8.26 7.61
N MET A 60 17.03 7.37 7.69
CA MET A 60 16.97 6.32 8.70
C MET A 60 17.98 5.22 8.40
N ILE A 61 18.06 4.76 7.14
CA ILE A 61 19.06 3.78 6.69
C ILE A 61 20.47 4.30 6.91
N GLN A 62 20.74 5.54 6.52
CA GLN A 62 22.09 6.14 6.59
C GLN A 62 22.65 6.16 8.02
N ASN A 63 21.79 6.29 9.01
CA ASN A 63 22.14 6.36 10.43
C ASN A 63 21.91 5.03 11.17
N SER A 64 21.69 3.94 10.45
CA SER A 64 21.43 2.62 11.01
C SER A 64 22.66 1.71 10.97
N SER A 65 22.61 0.66 11.76
CA SER A 65 23.58 -0.45 11.74
C SER A 65 22.93 -1.77 11.30
N ILE A 66 21.88 -1.70 10.44
CA ILE A 66 21.22 -2.89 9.91
C ILE A 66 22.18 -3.70 9.01
N ALA A 67 21.97 -5.01 8.96
CA ALA A 67 22.79 -5.91 8.16
C ALA A 67 22.71 -5.58 6.66
N ASP A 68 23.76 -5.87 5.92
CA ASP A 68 23.83 -5.56 4.47
C ASP A 68 22.80 -6.34 3.63
N ASN A 69 22.22 -7.39 4.19
CA ASN A 69 21.13 -8.19 3.62
C ASN A 69 19.74 -7.89 4.25
N SER A 70 19.59 -6.80 5.00
CA SER A 70 18.31 -6.44 5.61
C SER A 70 17.24 -6.18 4.54
N LEU A 71 16.03 -6.71 4.78
CA LEU A 71 14.87 -6.52 3.90
C LEU A 71 14.43 -5.05 3.81
N ALA A 72 14.86 -4.21 4.75
CA ALA A 72 14.58 -2.77 4.75
C ALA A 72 15.09 -2.06 3.48
N TYR A 73 16.17 -2.55 2.85
CA TYR A 73 16.67 -1.99 1.59
C TYR A 73 15.70 -2.25 0.44
N ILE A 74 15.02 -3.40 0.45
CA ILE A 74 14.00 -3.76 -0.56
C ILE A 74 12.81 -2.82 -0.41
N THR A 75 12.28 -2.67 0.80
CA THR A 75 11.15 -1.77 1.07
C THR A 75 11.50 -0.32 0.76
N TYR A 76 12.71 0.15 1.08
CA TYR A 76 13.19 1.48 0.71
C TYR A 76 13.11 1.75 -0.80
N ILE A 77 13.58 0.82 -1.62
CA ILE A 77 13.53 0.98 -3.09
C ILE A 77 12.09 0.83 -3.61
N ALA A 78 11.33 -0.12 -3.07
CA ALA A 78 9.94 -0.34 -3.46
C ALA A 78 9.06 0.89 -3.17
N ASP A 79 9.20 1.51 -1.99
CA ASP A 79 8.54 2.76 -1.63
C ASP A 79 8.92 3.90 -2.58
N ASN A 80 10.22 4.07 -2.89
CA ASN A 80 10.65 5.10 -3.82
C ASN A 80 10.07 4.90 -5.24
N ILE A 81 9.95 3.66 -5.71
CA ILE A 81 9.35 3.34 -7.01
C ILE A 81 7.85 3.64 -6.97
N ALA A 82 7.11 3.17 -5.97
CA ALA A 82 5.69 3.42 -5.79
C ALA A 82 5.42 4.92 -5.68
N SER A 83 6.13 5.64 -4.81
CA SER A 83 6.01 7.10 -4.66
C SER A 83 6.34 7.87 -5.94
N GLY A 84 7.24 7.36 -6.78
CA GLY A 84 7.56 7.97 -8.08
C GLY A 84 6.46 7.79 -9.11
N ALA A 85 5.67 6.72 -9.01
CA ALA A 85 4.60 6.39 -9.96
C ALA A 85 3.26 6.98 -9.55
N ASP A 86 2.94 7.00 -8.25
CA ASP A 86 1.62 7.33 -7.72
C ASP A 86 1.42 8.81 -7.36
N ARG A 87 2.49 9.63 -7.27
CA ARG A 87 2.40 11.02 -6.85
C ARG A 87 2.31 11.99 -8.01
N ARG A 88 1.20 12.74 -8.05
CA ARG A 88 1.00 13.84 -9.00
C ARG A 88 1.49 15.16 -8.40
N LYS A 89 2.50 15.77 -9.02
CA LYS A 89 3.12 17.02 -8.53
C LYS A 89 2.28 18.25 -8.90
N VAL A 90 2.29 19.23 -7.98
CA VAL A 90 1.72 20.56 -8.14
C VAL A 90 2.82 21.59 -7.93
N ASP A 91 2.97 22.54 -8.85
CA ASP A 91 4.16 23.41 -8.96
C ASP A 91 4.29 24.54 -7.91
N GLU A 92 3.31 24.79 -7.03
CA GLU A 92 3.24 26.08 -6.33
C GLU A 92 3.28 26.07 -4.82
N ASN A 93 3.20 24.96 -4.14
CA ASN A 93 3.09 24.93 -2.69
C ASN A 93 4.25 24.20 -2.03
N GLN A 94 4.91 24.86 -1.06
CA GLN A 94 5.94 24.21 -0.25
C GLN A 94 5.41 23.84 1.14
N GLY A 95 5.91 22.73 1.70
CA GLY A 95 5.64 22.29 3.06
C GLY A 95 4.70 21.09 3.15
N PHE A 96 4.28 20.84 4.37
CA PHE A 96 3.44 19.68 4.72
C PHE A 96 2.15 20.14 5.41
N ASP A 97 1.05 19.45 5.13
CA ASP A 97 -0.23 19.66 5.78
C ASP A 97 -0.71 18.36 6.43
N MET A 98 -0.66 18.34 7.76
CA MET A 98 -1.05 17.14 8.52
C MET A 98 -2.55 16.92 8.57
N ASP A 99 -3.33 17.95 8.25
CA ASP A 99 -4.78 17.89 8.20
C ASP A 99 -5.28 17.66 6.77
N MET A 100 -4.35 17.41 5.82
CA MET A 100 -4.64 17.06 4.43
C MET A 100 -5.56 15.85 4.35
N GLN A 101 -6.62 15.98 3.55
CA GLN A 101 -7.62 14.96 3.32
C GLN A 101 -7.35 14.23 2.01
N LEU A 102 -7.84 13.00 1.89
CA LEU A 102 -7.76 12.26 0.65
C LEU A 102 -8.69 12.90 -0.39
N GLU A 103 -8.13 13.31 -1.52
CA GLU A 103 -8.91 13.79 -2.66
C GLU A 103 -9.46 12.62 -3.48
N SER A 104 -10.63 12.82 -4.06
CA SER A 104 -11.21 11.84 -4.98
C SER A 104 -10.40 11.75 -6.26
N VAL A 105 -10.04 10.54 -6.67
CA VAL A 105 -9.39 10.31 -7.98
C VAL A 105 -10.22 10.82 -9.15
N PHE A 106 -11.54 10.91 -8.99
CA PHE A 106 -12.46 11.43 -10.00
C PHE A 106 -12.36 12.95 -10.21
N ASN A 107 -11.65 13.69 -9.34
CA ASN A 107 -11.35 15.09 -9.57
C ASN A 107 -10.61 15.32 -10.90
N ILE A 108 -9.85 14.33 -11.38
CA ILE A 108 -9.17 14.36 -12.68
C ILE A 108 -10.14 14.53 -13.86
N LEU A 109 -11.38 14.05 -13.74
CA LEU A 109 -12.38 14.11 -14.81
C LEU A 109 -12.87 15.53 -15.12
N ASN A 110 -12.71 16.45 -14.16
CA ASN A 110 -13.03 17.88 -14.34
C ASN A 110 -11.78 18.77 -14.42
N GLY A 111 -10.62 18.16 -14.69
CA GLY A 111 -9.34 18.87 -14.79
C GLY A 111 -8.80 19.37 -13.45
N ASN A 112 -9.20 18.77 -12.35
CA ASN A 112 -8.90 19.18 -10.97
C ASN A 112 -9.39 20.60 -10.61
N ASN A 113 -10.46 21.06 -11.26
CA ASN A 113 -11.08 22.36 -10.96
C ASN A 113 -12.01 22.32 -9.73
N GLN A 114 -12.41 21.12 -9.32
CA GLN A 114 -13.18 20.87 -8.10
C GLN A 114 -12.41 19.89 -7.23
N HIS A 115 -12.43 20.11 -5.92
CA HIS A 115 -11.67 19.35 -4.95
C HIS A 115 -12.60 18.59 -4.01
N TYR A 116 -13.20 17.51 -4.53
CA TYR A 116 -13.95 16.59 -3.71
C TYR A 116 -13.00 15.78 -2.84
N LYS A 117 -13.25 15.76 -1.54
CA LYS A 117 -12.38 15.14 -0.53
C LYS A 117 -13.16 14.18 0.34
N TYR A 118 -12.47 13.16 0.86
CA TYR A 118 -13.02 12.19 1.80
C TYR A 118 -12.67 12.58 3.24
N LYS A 119 -13.61 12.37 4.14
CA LYS A 119 -13.33 12.44 5.57
C LYS A 119 -12.47 11.25 5.97
N PRO A 120 -11.39 11.43 6.76
CA PRO A 120 -10.66 10.30 7.33
C PRO A 120 -11.61 9.44 8.19
N GLN A 121 -11.68 8.15 7.90
CA GLN A 121 -12.47 7.17 8.65
C GLN A 121 -12.07 5.75 8.24
N THR A 122 -12.52 4.75 9.02
CA THR A 122 -12.47 3.35 8.64
C THR A 122 -13.72 2.96 7.84
N MET A 123 -13.67 1.87 7.07
CA MET A 123 -14.84 1.38 6.31
C MET A 123 -15.99 0.92 7.22
N GLU A 124 -15.71 0.51 8.46
CA GLU A 124 -16.73 0.14 9.44
C GLU A 124 -17.72 1.27 9.75
N ASN A 125 -17.30 2.53 9.58
CA ASN A 125 -18.16 3.69 9.80
C ASN A 125 -19.18 3.93 8.66
N GLY A 126 -19.28 3.01 7.71
CA GLY A 126 -20.22 3.06 6.59
C GLY A 126 -19.67 3.76 5.36
N ILE A 127 -20.57 4.07 4.43
CA ILE A 127 -20.22 4.64 3.13
C ILE A 127 -19.66 6.06 3.30
N ASN A 128 -18.51 6.32 2.71
CA ASN A 128 -17.86 7.62 2.71
C ASN A 128 -17.99 8.25 1.31
N TYR A 129 -18.79 9.30 1.20
CA TYR A 129 -18.90 10.06 -0.04
C TYR A 129 -17.96 11.26 -0.02
N PRO A 130 -17.27 11.56 -1.12
CA PRO A 130 -16.44 12.77 -1.19
C PRO A 130 -17.35 14.02 -1.28
N ILE A 131 -16.93 15.08 -0.61
CA ILE A 131 -17.64 16.37 -0.63
C ILE A 131 -16.69 17.48 -1.09
N GLU A 132 -17.25 18.53 -1.71
CA GLU A 132 -16.46 19.63 -2.31
C GLU A 132 -15.83 20.57 -1.26
N ASN A 133 -16.45 20.69 -0.11
CA ASN A 133 -15.97 21.59 0.94
C ASN A 133 -14.96 20.93 1.86
N GLU A 134 -14.09 21.74 2.50
CA GLU A 134 -13.21 21.23 3.55
C GLU A 134 -14.02 20.62 4.70
N ILE A 135 -13.61 19.43 5.12
CA ILE A 135 -14.23 18.70 6.19
C ILE A 135 -13.46 19.00 7.48
N SER A 136 -14.11 19.64 8.42
CA SER A 136 -13.55 19.75 9.77
C SER A 136 -13.64 18.40 10.48
N PHE A 137 -12.53 17.92 11.03
CA PHE A 137 -12.47 16.70 11.83
C PHE A 137 -11.51 16.87 13.02
N SER A 138 -11.79 16.15 14.10
CA SER A 138 -10.87 16.08 15.25
C SER A 138 -9.74 15.10 14.96
N LYS A 139 -8.54 15.38 15.46
CA LYS A 139 -7.39 14.46 15.41
C LYS A 139 -7.64 13.14 16.16
N GLU A 140 -8.62 13.09 17.04
CA GLU A 140 -9.07 11.86 17.69
C GLU A 140 -9.50 10.76 16.70
N ILE A 141 -9.88 11.16 15.47
CA ILE A 141 -10.23 10.19 14.42
C ILE A 141 -9.02 9.33 14.04
N TYR A 142 -7.81 9.90 14.02
CA TYR A 142 -6.60 9.13 13.73
C TYR A 142 -6.23 8.19 14.88
N LYS A 143 -6.52 8.58 16.12
CA LYS A 143 -6.38 7.68 17.26
C LYS A 143 -7.33 6.49 17.14
N LYS A 144 -8.59 6.75 16.79
CA LYS A 144 -9.56 5.68 16.56
C LYS A 144 -9.10 4.74 15.44
N ILE A 145 -8.63 5.27 14.31
CA ILE A 145 -8.08 4.45 13.21
C ILE A 145 -6.92 3.57 13.72
N CYS A 146 -6.00 4.11 14.52
CA CYS A 146 -4.92 3.32 15.11
C CYS A 146 -5.43 2.24 16.07
N ASP A 147 -6.44 2.54 16.88
CA ASP A 147 -7.03 1.57 17.81
C ASP A 147 -7.72 0.43 17.02
N ASP A 148 -8.50 0.75 15.98
CA ASP A 148 -9.16 -0.21 15.09
C ASP A 148 -8.11 -1.12 14.39
N ILE A 149 -7.06 -0.54 13.80
CA ILE A 149 -5.93 -1.29 13.21
C ILE A 149 -5.28 -2.22 14.24
N ALA A 150 -4.99 -1.71 15.43
CA ALA A 150 -4.32 -2.52 16.47
C ALA A 150 -5.17 -3.71 16.89
N ASP A 151 -6.47 -3.53 17.05
CA ASP A 151 -7.38 -4.59 17.45
C ASP A 151 -7.51 -5.67 16.35
N CYS A 152 -7.57 -5.27 15.08
CA CYS A 152 -7.56 -6.19 13.95
C CYS A 152 -6.24 -6.96 13.84
N LEU A 153 -5.10 -6.26 13.88
CA LEU A 153 -3.77 -6.89 13.72
C LEU A 153 -3.44 -7.87 14.84
N LYS A 154 -3.84 -7.59 16.08
CA LYS A 154 -3.65 -8.55 17.22
C LYS A 154 -4.37 -9.87 17.02
N GLY A 155 -5.42 -9.90 16.21
CA GLY A 155 -6.20 -11.10 15.93
C GLY A 155 -5.64 -11.94 14.79
N ILE A 156 -4.62 -11.47 14.06
CA ILE A 156 -4.07 -12.18 12.91
C ILE A 156 -2.92 -13.09 13.33
N ASP A 157 -3.01 -14.37 12.97
CA ASP A 157 -1.93 -15.35 13.16
C ASP A 157 -0.94 -15.25 11.99
N GLU A 158 0.28 -14.80 12.26
CA GLU A 158 1.36 -14.67 11.27
C GLU A 158 1.85 -16.03 10.70
N ASN A 159 1.48 -17.14 11.33
CA ASN A 159 1.76 -18.49 10.82
C ASN A 159 0.64 -19.03 9.90
N ASN A 160 -0.46 -18.29 9.75
CA ASN A 160 -1.55 -18.68 8.88
C ASN A 160 -1.18 -18.40 7.40
N SER A 161 -1.53 -19.33 6.50
CA SER A 161 -1.37 -19.16 5.05
C SER A 161 -2.08 -17.92 4.50
N GLU A 162 -3.15 -17.46 5.17
CA GLU A 162 -3.93 -16.29 4.80
C GLU A 162 -3.41 -14.97 5.44
N TYR A 163 -2.25 -15.01 6.08
CA TYR A 163 -1.70 -13.85 6.80
C TYR A 163 -1.64 -12.58 5.93
N ILE A 164 -1.11 -12.70 4.72
CA ILE A 164 -1.00 -11.56 3.80
C ILE A 164 -2.37 -11.05 3.35
N ASN A 165 -3.31 -11.95 3.06
CA ASN A 165 -4.68 -11.55 2.70
C ASN A 165 -5.36 -10.82 3.85
N SER A 166 -5.19 -11.30 5.08
CA SER A 166 -5.73 -10.63 6.28
C SER A 166 -5.10 -9.24 6.50
N LEU A 167 -3.78 -9.09 6.26
CA LEU A 167 -3.13 -7.77 6.30
C LEU A 167 -3.70 -6.83 5.23
N LEU A 168 -3.91 -7.31 4.01
CA LEU A 168 -4.50 -6.52 2.93
C LEU A 168 -5.91 -6.04 3.30
N GLU A 169 -6.74 -6.91 3.86
CA GLU A 169 -8.11 -6.56 4.30
C GLU A 169 -8.10 -5.51 5.40
N VAL A 170 -7.24 -5.63 6.41
CA VAL A 170 -7.10 -4.63 7.48
C VAL A 170 -6.63 -3.30 6.92
N MET A 171 -5.60 -3.30 6.09
CA MET A 171 -5.09 -2.08 5.47
C MET A 171 -6.14 -1.42 4.56
N GLU A 172 -6.93 -2.20 3.84
CA GLU A 172 -8.04 -1.68 3.03
C GLU A 172 -9.12 -1.06 3.90
N ALA A 173 -9.58 -1.76 4.93
CA ALA A 173 -10.65 -1.31 5.81
C ALA A 173 -10.28 0.00 6.54
N ASP A 174 -9.05 0.14 6.99
CA ASP A 174 -8.66 1.20 7.91
C ASP A 174 -7.86 2.34 7.25
N CYS A 175 -7.21 2.08 6.10
CA CYS A 175 -6.30 3.02 5.47
C CYS A 175 -6.79 3.58 4.12
N SER A 176 -7.93 3.11 3.56
CA SER A 176 -8.44 3.57 2.26
C SER A 176 -8.87 5.03 2.23
N PHE A 177 -9.21 5.64 3.37
CA PHE A 177 -9.56 7.06 3.46
C PHE A 177 -8.50 7.91 4.16
N VAL A 178 -7.29 7.39 4.31
CA VAL A 178 -6.13 8.12 4.80
C VAL A 178 -5.21 8.42 3.62
N PRO A 179 -4.87 9.69 3.33
CA PRO A 179 -3.97 9.98 2.22
C PRO A 179 -2.54 9.50 2.51
N SER A 180 -1.86 8.97 1.50
CA SER A 180 -0.49 8.47 1.59
C SER A 180 0.53 9.59 1.81
N SER A 181 0.25 10.81 1.32
CA SER A 181 1.12 11.98 1.42
C SER A 181 0.47 13.12 2.22
N THR A 182 1.31 13.93 2.85
CA THR A 182 0.96 15.23 3.47
C THR A 182 1.66 16.39 2.79
N SER A 183 2.37 16.13 1.69
CA SER A 183 3.12 17.15 0.95
C SER A 183 2.17 18.06 0.18
N LYS A 184 2.30 19.38 0.38
CA LYS A 184 1.54 20.38 -0.40
C LYS A 184 1.99 20.47 -1.87
N ASN A 185 3.09 19.82 -2.22
CA ASN A 185 3.58 19.75 -3.61
C ASN A 185 2.92 18.64 -4.43
N GLU A 186 1.97 17.91 -3.82
CA GLU A 186 1.33 16.74 -4.43
C GLU A 186 -0.18 16.82 -4.26
N ILE A 187 -0.91 16.25 -5.20
CA ILE A 187 -2.35 16.00 -5.04
C ILE A 187 -2.47 14.76 -4.17
N ALA A 188 -3.19 14.86 -3.06
CA ALA A 188 -3.36 13.78 -2.09
C ALA A 188 -4.51 12.84 -2.50
N ASP A 189 -4.46 12.26 -3.69
CA ASP A 189 -5.51 11.40 -4.27
C ASP A 189 -5.19 9.90 -4.24
N ILE A 190 -4.05 9.53 -3.65
CA ILE A 190 -3.66 8.14 -3.42
C ILE A 190 -3.81 7.83 -1.94
N SER A 191 -4.58 6.78 -1.64
CA SER A 191 -4.78 6.33 -0.26
C SER A 191 -3.51 5.69 0.31
N LEU A 192 -3.42 5.64 1.63
CA LEU A 192 -2.34 4.93 2.32
C LEU A 192 -2.37 3.43 1.99
N TYR A 193 -3.56 2.84 1.87
CA TYR A 193 -3.73 1.46 1.44
C TYR A 193 -3.16 1.21 0.06
N ASP A 194 -3.57 2.00 -0.94
CA ASP A 194 -3.11 1.82 -2.33
C ASP A 194 -1.60 1.94 -2.44
N HIS A 195 -1.01 2.95 -1.78
CA HIS A 195 0.44 3.15 -1.74
C HIS A 195 1.17 1.94 -1.13
N CYS A 196 0.73 1.47 0.04
CA CYS A 196 1.34 0.32 0.71
C CYS A 196 1.19 -0.97 -0.11
N LYS A 197 0.03 -1.18 -0.74
CA LYS A 197 -0.24 -2.32 -1.62
C LYS A 197 0.70 -2.35 -2.83
N ILE A 198 0.88 -1.22 -3.52
CA ILE A 198 1.80 -1.11 -4.65
C ILE A 198 3.25 -1.29 -4.18
N THR A 199 3.63 -0.70 -3.05
CA THR A 199 4.96 -0.90 -2.46
C THR A 199 5.22 -2.38 -2.18
N ALA A 200 4.26 -3.11 -1.63
CA ALA A 200 4.38 -4.54 -1.37
C ALA A 200 4.50 -5.37 -2.67
N ALA A 201 3.72 -5.04 -3.69
CA ALA A 201 3.79 -5.70 -4.99
C ALA A 201 5.17 -5.51 -5.65
N VAL A 202 5.68 -4.27 -5.64
CA VAL A 202 7.02 -3.95 -6.17
C VAL A 202 8.10 -4.65 -5.34
N GLY A 203 8.01 -4.62 -4.02
CA GLY A 203 8.95 -5.31 -3.12
C GLY A 203 9.00 -6.82 -3.37
N SER A 204 7.84 -7.44 -3.58
CA SER A 204 7.72 -8.86 -3.97
C SER A 204 8.45 -9.18 -5.26
N CYS A 205 8.35 -8.32 -6.28
CA CYS A 205 9.08 -8.50 -7.54
C CYS A 205 10.59 -8.29 -7.36
N ILE A 206 10.99 -7.32 -6.54
CA ILE A 206 12.42 -7.04 -6.29
C ILE A 206 13.08 -8.22 -5.59
N ILE A 207 12.48 -8.80 -4.56
CA ILE A 207 13.09 -9.95 -3.87
C ILE A 207 13.22 -11.15 -4.80
N ASP A 208 12.21 -11.44 -5.63
CA ASP A 208 12.28 -12.53 -6.62
C ASP A 208 13.43 -12.31 -7.60
N TYR A 209 13.63 -11.07 -8.08
CA TYR A 209 14.75 -10.71 -8.95
C TYR A 209 16.10 -10.92 -8.25
N LEU A 210 16.27 -10.42 -7.03
CA LEU A 210 17.52 -10.54 -6.29
C LEU A 210 17.90 -12.00 -6.02
N GLU A 211 16.90 -12.83 -5.67
CA GLU A 211 17.09 -14.27 -5.46
C GLU A 211 17.48 -14.98 -6.76
N GLN A 212 16.81 -14.65 -7.87
CA GLN A 212 17.12 -15.23 -9.18
C GLN A 212 18.52 -14.89 -9.65
N GLU A 213 18.98 -13.66 -9.40
CA GLU A 213 20.34 -13.19 -9.75
C GLU A 213 21.39 -13.62 -8.71
N GLY A 214 21.01 -14.28 -7.61
CA GLY A 214 21.92 -14.68 -6.53
C GLY A 214 22.53 -13.52 -5.75
N ILE A 215 21.85 -12.37 -5.72
CA ILE A 215 22.30 -11.16 -5.02
C ILE A 215 21.90 -11.25 -3.56
N THR A 216 22.89 -11.23 -2.66
CA THR A 216 22.71 -11.33 -1.21
C THR A 216 23.07 -10.05 -0.46
N ASN A 217 23.84 -9.16 -1.06
CA ASN A 217 24.15 -7.83 -0.48
C ASN A 217 23.16 -6.79 -1.01
N TYR A 218 22.01 -6.67 -0.32
CA TYR A 218 20.93 -5.75 -0.70
C TYR A 218 21.33 -4.29 -0.54
N LYS A 219 22.17 -3.98 0.46
CA LYS A 219 22.68 -2.63 0.68
C LYS A 219 23.47 -2.14 -0.52
N ASP A 220 24.39 -2.98 -1.02
CA ASP A 220 25.23 -2.57 -2.15
C ASP A 220 24.39 -2.41 -3.41
N GLU A 221 23.54 -3.38 -3.72
CA GLU A 221 22.69 -3.37 -4.92
C GLU A 221 21.64 -2.25 -4.91
N LEU A 222 20.88 -2.12 -3.81
CA LEU A 222 19.69 -1.28 -3.79
C LEU A 222 19.93 0.12 -3.20
N TYR A 223 20.90 0.27 -2.29
CA TYR A 223 21.14 1.56 -1.65
C TYR A 223 22.36 2.28 -2.23
N ASN A 224 23.54 1.63 -2.26
CA ASN A 224 24.75 2.25 -2.77
C ASN A 224 24.69 2.46 -4.30
N ASN A 225 24.16 1.48 -5.03
CA ASN A 225 24.06 1.46 -6.49
C ASN A 225 22.62 1.69 -6.98
N SER A 226 21.76 2.35 -6.21
CA SER A 226 20.34 2.57 -6.52
C SER A 226 20.09 3.15 -7.91
N LYS A 227 20.94 4.09 -8.37
CA LYS A 227 20.82 4.69 -9.72
C LYS A 227 20.96 3.66 -10.83
N GLN A 228 21.87 2.69 -10.65
CA GLN A 228 22.08 1.60 -11.62
C GLN A 228 20.91 0.61 -11.54
N PHE A 229 20.42 0.32 -10.33
CA PHE A 229 19.27 -0.56 -10.13
C PHE A 229 18.01 -0.03 -10.85
N TYR A 230 17.70 1.26 -10.78
CA TYR A 230 16.59 1.86 -11.53
C TYR A 230 16.67 1.69 -13.05
N SER A 231 17.83 1.40 -13.60
CA SER A 231 18.01 1.16 -15.03
C SER A 231 17.93 -0.33 -15.41
N LYS A 232 17.82 -1.23 -14.43
CA LYS A 232 17.72 -2.68 -14.65
C LYS A 232 16.30 -3.10 -15.03
N LYS A 233 16.20 -4.14 -15.83
CA LYS A 233 14.92 -4.81 -16.13
C LYS A 233 14.67 -5.87 -15.06
N ALA A 234 14.33 -5.45 -13.85
CA ALA A 234 14.19 -6.31 -12.70
C ALA A 234 12.86 -7.08 -12.66
N PHE A 235 11.81 -6.58 -13.33
CA PHE A 235 10.50 -7.24 -13.40
C PHE A 235 9.72 -6.78 -14.63
N LEU A 236 8.71 -7.56 -14.99
CA LEU A 236 7.80 -7.30 -16.09
C LEU A 236 6.45 -6.82 -15.53
N MET A 237 5.96 -5.67 -15.99
CA MET A 237 4.57 -5.29 -15.78
C MET A 237 3.72 -5.86 -16.92
N TYR A 238 2.72 -6.66 -16.54
CA TYR A 238 1.78 -7.29 -17.47
C TYR A 238 0.36 -6.82 -17.16
N SER A 239 -0.38 -6.48 -18.19
CA SER A 239 -1.81 -6.22 -18.08
C SER A 239 -2.55 -6.85 -19.25
N PHE A 240 -3.77 -7.28 -19.00
CA PHE A 240 -4.65 -7.79 -20.03
C PHE A 240 -6.07 -7.27 -19.84
N ASP A 241 -6.83 -7.24 -20.92
CA ASP A 241 -8.25 -6.94 -20.93
C ASP A 241 -8.99 -8.02 -21.71
N ILE A 242 -10.22 -8.32 -21.29
CA ILE A 242 -11.07 -9.29 -21.95
C ILE A 242 -12.22 -8.54 -22.62
N SER A 243 -12.19 -8.48 -23.94
CA SER A 243 -13.25 -7.88 -24.76
C SER A 243 -14.39 -8.86 -25.03
N GLY A 244 -15.58 -8.34 -25.33
CA GLY A 244 -16.72 -9.13 -25.76
C GLY A 244 -17.39 -9.95 -24.64
N ILE A 245 -17.17 -9.62 -23.37
CA ILE A 245 -17.72 -10.31 -22.20
C ILE A 245 -19.25 -10.40 -22.28
N GLN A 246 -19.93 -9.29 -22.60
CA GLN A 246 -21.39 -9.27 -22.67
C GLN A 246 -21.93 -10.19 -23.76
N ASP A 247 -21.34 -10.14 -24.94
CA ASP A 247 -21.74 -11.01 -26.05
C ASP A 247 -21.51 -12.48 -25.70
N PHE A 248 -20.39 -12.81 -25.08
CA PHE A 248 -20.10 -14.15 -24.60
C PHE A 248 -21.10 -14.64 -23.55
N ILE A 249 -21.43 -13.79 -22.55
CA ILE A 249 -22.33 -14.17 -21.46
C ILE A 249 -23.77 -14.26 -21.95
N TYR A 250 -24.25 -13.31 -22.76
CA TYR A 250 -25.67 -13.19 -23.12
C TYR A 250 -26.07 -13.85 -24.43
N THR A 251 -25.15 -14.34 -25.25
CA THR A 251 -25.45 -15.14 -26.44
C THR A 251 -25.84 -16.54 -26.03
N ILE A 252 -27.05 -16.69 -25.49
CA ILE A 252 -27.59 -17.97 -24.99
C ILE A 252 -28.99 -18.25 -25.53
N SER A 253 -29.30 -19.52 -25.74
CA SER A 253 -30.66 -19.95 -26.08
C SER A 253 -31.59 -19.85 -24.87
N ALA A 254 -32.87 -19.62 -25.13
CA ALA A 254 -33.90 -19.50 -24.06
C ALA A 254 -33.97 -20.73 -23.14
N LYS A 255 -33.68 -21.93 -23.68
CA LYS A 255 -33.70 -23.18 -22.90
C LYS A 255 -32.40 -23.32 -22.07
N GLY A 256 -32.52 -23.33 -20.75
CA GLY A 256 -31.41 -23.50 -19.82
C GLY A 256 -30.58 -22.22 -19.59
N SER A 257 -31.14 -21.05 -19.93
CA SER A 257 -30.44 -19.76 -19.89
C SER A 257 -29.72 -19.46 -18.55
N LEU A 258 -30.37 -19.69 -17.42
CA LEU A 258 -29.77 -19.44 -16.10
C LEU A 258 -28.53 -20.30 -15.84
N LYS A 259 -28.57 -21.58 -16.23
CA LYS A 259 -27.45 -22.51 -16.08
C LYS A 259 -26.28 -22.08 -16.97
N LEU A 260 -26.57 -21.67 -18.20
CA LEU A 260 -25.56 -21.21 -19.15
C LEU A 260 -24.93 -19.89 -18.74
N LEU A 261 -25.74 -18.94 -18.22
CA LEU A 261 -25.24 -17.69 -17.66
C LEU A 261 -24.23 -17.94 -16.54
N ARG A 262 -24.61 -18.73 -15.55
CA ARG A 262 -23.73 -19.08 -14.42
C ARG A 262 -22.45 -19.79 -14.90
N SER A 263 -22.56 -20.74 -15.81
CA SER A 263 -21.39 -21.47 -16.32
C SER A 263 -20.44 -20.55 -17.08
N ARG A 264 -20.94 -19.62 -17.89
CA ARG A 264 -20.11 -18.69 -18.65
C ARG A 264 -19.46 -17.63 -17.76
N SER A 265 -20.19 -17.09 -16.77
CA SER A 265 -19.61 -16.18 -15.78
C SER A 265 -18.50 -16.86 -14.98
N PHE A 266 -18.75 -18.07 -14.47
CA PHE A 266 -17.75 -18.86 -13.77
C PHE A 266 -16.53 -19.21 -14.64
N TYR A 267 -16.75 -19.52 -15.92
CA TYR A 267 -15.64 -19.76 -16.85
C TYR A 267 -14.75 -18.53 -17.04
N LEU A 268 -15.33 -17.34 -17.15
CA LEU A 268 -14.56 -16.09 -17.26
C LEU A 268 -13.77 -15.81 -15.98
N GLU A 269 -14.37 -16.03 -14.81
CA GLU A 269 -13.70 -15.89 -13.51
C GLU A 269 -12.50 -16.84 -13.43
N MET A 270 -12.70 -18.13 -13.74
CA MET A 270 -11.62 -19.12 -13.79
C MET A 270 -10.53 -18.76 -14.80
N LEU A 271 -10.91 -18.18 -15.95
CA LEU A 271 -9.94 -17.73 -16.95
C LEU A 271 -9.10 -16.55 -16.43
N CYS A 272 -9.73 -15.57 -15.78
CA CYS A 272 -9.03 -14.44 -15.20
C CYS A 272 -8.06 -14.90 -14.11
N GLU A 273 -8.49 -15.75 -13.20
CA GLU A 273 -7.67 -16.34 -12.13
C GLU A 273 -6.46 -17.13 -12.68
N HIS A 274 -6.60 -17.71 -13.87
CA HIS A 274 -5.53 -18.52 -14.48
C HIS A 274 -4.52 -17.69 -15.28
N LEU A 275 -4.89 -16.45 -15.64
CA LEU A 275 -4.03 -15.52 -16.39
C LEU A 275 -3.21 -14.61 -15.48
N ILE A 276 -3.57 -14.52 -14.21
CA ILE A 276 -2.85 -13.81 -13.15
C ILE A 276 -1.90 -14.78 -12.44
#